data_72fe7a4c9069c137fb9c434bbb72eb19
#
_entry.id   72fe7a4c9069c137fb9c434bbb72eb19
#
_cell.length_a   1.000
_cell.length_b   1.000
_cell.length_c   1.000
_cell.angle_alpha   90.00
_cell.angle_beta   90.00
_cell.angle_gamma   90.00
#
_symmetry.space_group_name_H-M   'P 1'
#
loop_
_entity.id
_entity.type
_entity.pdbx_description
1 polymer ?
#
loop_
_entity_poly.entity_id
_entity_poly.type
_entity_poly.pdbx_seq_one_letter_code
_entity_poly.pdbx_strand_id
1 'polypeptide(L)'
;MATTSEKTTDDGLVRSMLSDESIQLMRDRIGYPNPTVRTGFTDEPWNTIATADAMRRFSYCIGDDNPLYCDPEYAKNTRWGQTIAPPAFEKSMGIMGNRMFDDPEFEKETSKALRGVQLFHSGGENFYWAPITEGVKLWRSRYVKQVDVKESEYAGRSAIVTNGLCMWDENDKVYVDGVDWFVHAERKKRTDASKDKYAKEEPAFYTDEEMKEIEDCYDNEYRRGADTLYYEDVEVGTSLPKMVKGPFQITDLINMHMGTGWILYGCWPNRLAYEGRKKLRGFYTRDEFNAWDSLQRVHWDKDLAEKVGVKMMYDIGAVRQFHVSNFLTNYAGDDAFIHRIKFEFRRFNYTGDVTWMTGEIVDKRIDPKLGPVIEVVLRGTNQRGNDNINATSTIMVASREHGPVKLPEPPAPTPYRRKTP
;
A
#
# COMPACT_ATOMS: atom_id res chain seq x y z
N MET A 1 -11.13 -31.66 20.30
CA MET A 1 -11.86 -30.53 19.72
C MET A 1 -11.67 -29.33 20.63
N ALA A 2 -10.61 -28.55 20.43
CA ALA A 2 -10.39 -27.34 21.21
C ALA A 2 -11.04 -26.18 20.42
N THR A 3 -12.15 -25.68 20.94
CA THR A 3 -12.83 -24.52 20.39
C THR A 3 -12.01 -23.28 20.71
N THR A 4 -11.36 -22.71 19.69
CA THR A 4 -10.86 -21.34 19.79
C THR A 4 -12.04 -20.43 20.13
N SER A 5 -12.11 -19.95 21.36
CA SER A 5 -13.20 -19.10 21.83
C SER A 5 -13.07 -17.72 21.18
N GLU A 6 -13.74 -17.51 20.05
CA GLU A 6 -14.06 -16.16 19.58
C GLU A 6 -14.96 -15.53 20.65
N LYS A 7 -14.41 -14.70 21.52
CA LYS A 7 -15.21 -13.93 22.49
C LYS A 7 -15.62 -12.63 21.85
N THR A 8 -16.90 -12.46 21.53
CA THR A 8 -17.48 -11.14 21.33
C THR A 8 -17.50 -10.45 22.70
N THR A 9 -16.82 -9.33 22.82
CA THR A 9 -16.80 -8.54 24.05
C THR A 9 -18.00 -7.59 24.10
N ASP A 10 -18.28 -6.98 25.27
CA ASP A 10 -19.40 -6.05 25.49
C ASP A 10 -19.39 -4.85 24.53
N ASP A 11 -18.24 -4.53 23.92
CA ASP A 11 -18.07 -3.50 22.89
C ASP A 11 -18.34 -3.98 21.46
N GLY A 12 -18.80 -5.23 21.29
CA GLY A 12 -19.16 -5.82 20.00
C GLY A 12 -17.98 -6.24 19.12
N LEU A 13 -16.73 -6.11 19.61
CA LEU A 13 -15.54 -6.52 18.87
C LEU A 13 -15.25 -8.00 19.04
N VAL A 14 -14.93 -8.68 17.95
CA VAL A 14 -14.34 -10.02 18.00
C VAL A 14 -12.87 -9.88 18.34
N ARG A 15 -12.44 -10.52 19.42
CA ARG A 15 -11.05 -10.59 19.86
C ARG A 15 -10.58 -12.02 19.87
N SER A 16 -9.48 -12.28 19.20
CA SER A 16 -8.82 -13.60 19.18
C SER A 16 -7.37 -13.46 19.60
N MET A 17 -6.86 -14.53 20.20
CA MET A 17 -5.44 -14.65 20.53
C MET A 17 -4.67 -15.23 19.33
N LEU A 18 -3.40 -14.87 19.22
CA LEU A 18 -2.46 -15.47 18.27
C LEU A 18 -1.99 -16.84 18.80
N SER A 19 -2.84 -17.86 18.65
CA SER A 19 -2.50 -19.24 19.04
C SER A 19 -1.54 -19.88 18.04
N ASP A 20 -0.79 -20.89 18.48
CA ASP A 20 0.07 -21.70 17.60
C ASP A 20 -0.73 -22.35 16.48
N GLU A 21 -1.94 -22.83 16.79
CA GLU A 21 -2.86 -23.38 15.80
C GLU A 21 -3.23 -22.36 14.71
N SER A 22 -3.63 -21.13 15.08
CA SER A 22 -4.02 -20.11 14.10
C SER A 22 -2.84 -19.65 13.25
N ILE A 23 -1.64 -19.63 13.81
CA ILE A 23 -0.39 -19.33 13.09
C ILE A 23 -0.06 -20.49 12.14
N GLN A 24 -0.19 -21.73 12.59
CA GLN A 24 0.08 -22.89 11.72
C GLN A 24 -0.88 -22.94 10.54
N LEU A 25 -2.18 -22.71 10.76
CA LEU A 25 -3.15 -22.58 9.67
C LEU A 25 -2.75 -21.51 8.63
N MET A 26 -2.12 -20.40 9.06
CA MET A 26 -1.61 -19.40 8.12
C MET A 26 -0.34 -19.90 7.39
N ARG A 27 0.54 -20.65 8.05
CA ARG A 27 1.71 -21.28 7.42
C ARG A 27 1.32 -22.31 6.38
N ASP A 28 0.25 -23.08 6.65
CA ASP A 28 -0.29 -24.06 5.71
C ASP A 28 -0.76 -23.40 4.40
N ARG A 29 -1.08 -22.11 4.44
CA ARG A 29 -1.46 -21.30 3.27
C ARG A 29 -0.28 -20.74 2.46
N ILE A 30 0.96 -21.09 2.75
CA ILE A 30 2.09 -20.62 1.95
C ILE A 30 1.94 -21.12 0.50
N GLY A 31 1.89 -20.17 -0.43
CA GLY A 31 1.59 -20.39 -1.85
C GLY A 31 0.11 -20.28 -2.22
N TYR A 32 -0.79 -20.06 -1.25
CA TYR A 32 -2.24 -19.93 -1.42
C TYR A 32 -2.74 -18.55 -1.03
N PRO A 33 -3.94 -18.13 -1.47
CA PRO A 33 -4.49 -16.81 -1.14
C PRO A 33 -4.52 -16.55 0.36
N ASN A 34 -4.14 -15.33 0.77
CA ASN A 34 -4.22 -14.91 2.17
C ASN A 34 -5.68 -14.59 2.54
N PRO A 35 -6.28 -15.28 3.55
CA PRO A 35 -7.67 -15.07 3.91
C PRO A 35 -7.93 -13.76 4.66
N THR A 36 -6.90 -13.12 5.22
CA THR A 36 -7.03 -11.90 6.03
C THR A 36 -6.98 -10.61 5.22
N VAL A 37 -6.52 -10.66 3.97
CA VAL A 37 -6.39 -9.51 3.06
C VAL A 37 -7.30 -9.62 1.84
N ARG A 38 -8.38 -10.37 1.97
CA ARG A 38 -9.41 -10.49 0.92
C ARG A 38 -10.21 -9.20 0.80
N THR A 39 -10.55 -8.87 -0.44
CA THR A 39 -11.29 -7.66 -0.79
C THR A 39 -12.82 -7.83 -0.72
N GLY A 40 -13.33 -8.70 0.13
CA GLY A 40 -14.77 -8.79 0.36
C GLY A 40 -15.53 -9.73 -0.58
N PHE A 41 -16.67 -9.28 -1.14
CA PHE A 41 -17.68 -10.15 -1.75
C PHE A 41 -17.54 -10.33 -3.25
N THR A 42 -16.76 -9.47 -3.91
CA THR A 42 -16.47 -9.57 -5.33
C THR A 42 -14.97 -9.62 -5.53
N ASP A 43 -14.56 -10.35 -6.55
CA ASP A 43 -13.15 -10.50 -6.87
C ASP A 43 -12.60 -9.33 -7.68
N GLU A 44 -13.48 -8.50 -8.27
CA GLU A 44 -13.10 -7.45 -9.22
C GLU A 44 -13.90 -6.16 -9.03
N PRO A 45 -13.77 -5.48 -7.87
CA PRO A 45 -14.49 -4.22 -7.63
C PRO A 45 -13.81 -3.02 -8.30
N TRP A 46 -12.62 -3.18 -8.84
CA TRP A 46 -11.78 -2.14 -9.44
C TRP A 46 -11.55 -2.37 -10.93
N ASN A 47 -10.55 -1.67 -11.49
CA ASN A 47 -10.28 -1.72 -12.91
C ASN A 47 -9.71 -3.09 -13.33
N THR A 48 -10.31 -3.74 -14.32
CA THR A 48 -9.78 -4.95 -14.95
C THR A 48 -8.90 -4.61 -16.14
N ILE A 49 -9.13 -3.44 -16.75
CA ILE A 49 -8.37 -2.88 -17.87
C ILE A 49 -7.93 -1.47 -17.46
N ALA A 50 -6.68 -1.13 -17.73
CA ALA A 50 -6.19 0.24 -17.59
C ALA A 50 -6.85 1.13 -18.65
N THR A 51 -7.55 2.17 -18.22
CA THR A 51 -8.11 3.19 -19.12
C THR A 51 -7.48 4.54 -18.82
N ALA A 52 -7.42 5.44 -19.80
CA ALA A 52 -6.91 6.80 -19.59
C ALA A 52 -7.64 7.50 -18.43
N ASP A 53 -8.95 7.32 -18.32
CA ASP A 53 -9.76 7.89 -17.24
C ASP A 53 -9.40 7.29 -15.86
N ALA A 54 -9.16 5.99 -15.79
CA ALA A 54 -8.77 5.34 -14.53
C ALA A 54 -7.39 5.80 -14.06
N MET A 55 -6.41 5.89 -14.98
CA MET A 55 -5.06 6.37 -14.68
C MET A 55 -5.07 7.83 -14.23
N ARG A 56 -5.74 8.72 -14.98
CA ARG A 56 -5.89 10.13 -14.62
C ARG A 56 -6.58 10.32 -13.28
N ARG A 57 -7.71 9.63 -13.04
CA ARG A 57 -8.43 9.69 -11.77
C ARG A 57 -7.59 9.21 -10.61
N PHE A 58 -6.86 8.10 -10.78
CA PHE A 58 -5.93 7.62 -9.77
C PHE A 58 -4.90 8.68 -9.41
N SER A 59 -4.24 9.27 -10.41
CA SER A 59 -3.20 10.27 -10.20
C SER A 59 -3.72 11.48 -9.44
N TYR A 60 -4.81 12.11 -9.88
CA TYR A 60 -5.38 13.25 -9.16
C TYR A 60 -5.82 12.90 -7.73
N CYS A 61 -6.41 11.73 -7.55
CA CYS A 61 -6.91 11.33 -6.22
C CYS A 61 -5.80 10.94 -5.22
N ILE A 62 -4.57 10.78 -5.68
CA ILE A 62 -3.39 10.60 -4.80
C ILE A 62 -2.56 11.89 -4.67
N GLY A 63 -3.03 12.99 -5.24
CA GLY A 63 -2.35 14.29 -5.23
C GLY A 63 -1.19 14.37 -6.21
N ASP A 64 -1.27 13.69 -7.36
CA ASP A 64 -0.28 13.71 -8.42
C ASP A 64 -0.92 14.18 -9.73
N ASP A 65 -0.63 15.40 -10.16
CA ASP A 65 -1.10 16.00 -11.40
C ASP A 65 -0.06 15.97 -12.52
N ASN A 66 0.91 15.03 -12.46
CA ASN A 66 1.94 14.88 -13.47
C ASN A 66 1.31 14.66 -14.86
N PRO A 67 1.60 15.53 -15.86
CA PRO A 67 0.98 15.46 -17.18
C PRO A 67 1.29 14.16 -17.93
N LEU A 68 2.39 13.47 -17.62
CA LEU A 68 2.68 12.15 -18.19
C LEU A 68 1.56 11.13 -17.89
N TYR A 69 0.88 11.26 -16.75
CA TYR A 69 -0.19 10.38 -16.31
C TYR A 69 -1.59 10.92 -16.59
N CYS A 70 -1.70 12.25 -16.75
CA CYS A 70 -2.99 12.95 -16.76
C CYS A 70 -3.36 13.58 -18.10
N ASP A 71 -2.38 13.93 -18.95
CA ASP A 71 -2.59 14.64 -20.21
C ASP A 71 -2.11 13.81 -21.41
N PRO A 72 -3.04 13.26 -22.23
CA PRO A 72 -2.68 12.48 -23.40
C PRO A 72 -1.88 13.25 -24.45
N GLU A 73 -2.11 14.56 -24.62
CA GLU A 73 -1.37 15.37 -25.62
C GLU A 73 0.07 15.63 -25.18
N TYR A 74 0.29 15.83 -23.88
CA TYR A 74 1.63 15.87 -23.33
C TYR A 74 2.34 14.52 -23.47
N ALA A 75 1.73 13.46 -23.02
CA ALA A 75 2.31 12.12 -22.98
C ALA A 75 2.67 11.56 -24.36
N LYS A 76 1.90 11.94 -25.39
CA LYS A 76 2.15 11.59 -26.80
C LYS A 76 3.52 12.09 -27.31
N ASN A 77 4.02 13.19 -26.77
CA ASN A 77 5.30 13.78 -27.13
C ASN A 77 6.48 13.26 -26.30
N THR A 78 6.24 12.38 -25.32
CA THR A 78 7.27 11.71 -24.53
C THR A 78 7.75 10.42 -25.21
N ARG A 79 8.82 9.82 -24.68
CA ARG A 79 9.31 8.52 -25.16
C ARG A 79 8.25 7.40 -25.11
N TRP A 80 7.21 7.58 -24.33
CA TRP A 80 6.14 6.58 -24.14
C TRP A 80 5.08 6.65 -25.24
N GLY A 81 4.95 7.79 -25.94
CA GLY A 81 4.00 8.00 -27.02
C GLY A 81 2.52 8.00 -26.60
N GLN A 82 2.24 7.84 -25.32
CA GLN A 82 0.91 7.79 -24.70
C GLN A 82 1.01 7.97 -23.20
N THR A 83 -0.12 8.20 -22.53
CA THR A 83 -0.17 8.18 -21.07
C THR A 83 0.22 6.80 -20.52
N ILE A 84 0.96 6.81 -19.44
CA ILE A 84 1.27 5.63 -18.65
C ILE A 84 0.71 5.80 -17.25
N ALA A 85 0.51 4.72 -16.52
CA ALA A 85 0.13 4.80 -15.12
C ALA A 85 1.35 5.06 -14.23
N PRO A 86 1.21 5.86 -13.15
CA PRO A 86 2.27 6.00 -12.16
C PRO A 86 2.52 4.67 -11.44
N PRO A 87 3.74 4.45 -10.88
CA PRO A 87 3.95 3.33 -9.98
C PRO A 87 2.93 3.34 -8.85
N ALA A 88 2.52 2.17 -8.39
CA ALA A 88 1.44 1.90 -7.46
C ALA A 88 0.01 1.91 -8.05
N PHE A 89 -0.21 2.31 -9.31
CA PHE A 89 -1.49 2.15 -9.99
C PHE A 89 -1.96 0.68 -10.05
N GLU A 90 -1.04 -0.27 -10.03
CA GLU A 90 -1.34 -1.71 -9.97
C GLU A 90 -2.24 -2.08 -8.78
N LYS A 91 -2.29 -1.24 -7.75
CA LYS A 91 -3.19 -1.45 -6.62
C LYS A 91 -4.66 -1.18 -6.95
N SER A 92 -4.93 -0.42 -8.00
CA SER A 92 -6.27 -0.06 -8.45
C SER A 92 -6.83 -1.03 -9.49
N MET A 93 -6.06 -2.03 -9.92
CA MET A 93 -6.49 -2.89 -11.03
C MET A 93 -6.10 -4.36 -10.86
N GLY A 94 -6.59 -5.16 -11.77
CA GLY A 94 -6.24 -6.56 -11.96
C GLY A 94 -7.42 -7.50 -11.74
N ILE A 95 -7.47 -8.55 -12.56
CA ILE A 95 -8.40 -9.66 -12.39
C ILE A 95 -7.85 -10.55 -11.29
N MET A 96 -8.62 -10.71 -10.22
CA MET A 96 -8.17 -11.49 -9.06
C MET A 96 -8.02 -12.96 -9.41
N GLY A 97 -6.81 -13.46 -9.24
CA GLY A 97 -6.49 -14.86 -9.45
C GLY A 97 -7.17 -15.84 -8.48
N ASN A 98 -7.94 -15.34 -7.50
CA ASN A 98 -8.75 -16.20 -6.62
C ASN A 98 -9.68 -17.12 -7.39
N ARG A 99 -10.12 -16.72 -8.58
CA ARG A 99 -10.88 -17.59 -9.49
C ARG A 99 -10.05 -18.73 -10.08
N MET A 100 -8.71 -18.62 -9.99
CA MET A 100 -7.78 -19.66 -10.43
C MET A 100 -7.47 -20.67 -9.31
N PHE A 101 -7.95 -20.38 -8.11
CA PHE A 101 -7.80 -21.22 -6.93
C PHE A 101 -9.18 -21.69 -6.47
N ASP A 102 -9.47 -22.95 -6.67
CA ASP A 102 -10.71 -23.59 -6.26
C ASP A 102 -10.41 -24.87 -5.46
N ASP A 103 -10.34 -24.70 -4.13
CA ASP A 103 -10.20 -25.79 -3.17
C ASP A 103 -11.07 -25.46 -1.93
N PRO A 104 -12.39 -25.77 -2.00
CA PRO A 104 -13.32 -25.45 -0.92
C PRO A 104 -13.02 -26.13 0.42
N GLU A 105 -12.43 -27.32 0.39
CA GLU A 105 -12.06 -28.05 1.61
C GLU A 105 -10.91 -27.34 2.31
N PHE A 106 -9.83 -27.03 1.58
CA PHE A 106 -8.71 -26.30 2.12
C PHE A 106 -9.13 -24.89 2.63
N GLU A 107 -10.00 -24.21 1.89
CA GLU A 107 -10.55 -22.91 2.33
C GLU A 107 -11.33 -23.05 3.65
N LYS A 108 -12.10 -24.11 3.82
CA LYS A 108 -12.86 -24.39 5.03
C LYS A 108 -11.93 -24.73 6.21
N GLU A 109 -10.94 -25.59 6.00
CA GLU A 109 -9.98 -26.03 7.02
C GLU A 109 -9.13 -24.86 7.54
N THR A 110 -8.67 -24.00 6.64
CA THR A 110 -7.77 -22.89 6.97
C THR A 110 -8.49 -21.55 7.18
N SER A 111 -9.83 -21.53 7.16
CA SER A 111 -10.65 -20.31 7.25
C SER A 111 -10.45 -19.50 8.54
N LYS A 112 -9.92 -20.12 9.60
CA LYS A 112 -9.66 -19.48 10.90
C LYS A 112 -8.24 -18.94 11.05
N ALA A 113 -7.41 -19.06 10.02
CA ALA A 113 -6.04 -18.57 10.03
C ALA A 113 -5.98 -17.08 10.41
N LEU A 114 -5.39 -16.75 11.56
CA LEU A 114 -5.23 -15.39 12.10
C LEU A 114 -6.52 -14.54 12.08
N ARG A 115 -7.67 -15.16 12.33
CA ARG A 115 -8.97 -14.48 12.34
C ARG A 115 -9.18 -13.69 13.63
N GLY A 116 -9.81 -12.51 13.54
CA GLY A 116 -10.18 -11.71 14.72
C GLY A 116 -9.04 -10.93 15.36
N VAL A 117 -7.92 -10.76 14.67
CA VAL A 117 -6.79 -9.91 15.05
C VAL A 117 -6.80 -8.62 14.26
N GLN A 118 -6.02 -7.63 14.68
CA GLN A 118 -5.81 -6.39 13.95
C GLN A 118 -4.67 -6.53 12.95
N LEU A 119 -4.85 -5.96 11.75
CA LEU A 119 -3.85 -5.94 10.69
C LEU A 119 -3.30 -4.54 10.54
N PHE A 120 -1.97 -4.44 10.46
CA PHE A 120 -1.28 -3.20 10.17
C PHE A 120 -0.38 -3.39 8.95
N HIS A 121 -0.68 -2.70 7.85
CA HIS A 121 0.21 -2.67 6.69
C HIS A 121 1.53 -2.01 7.11
N SER A 122 2.63 -2.74 7.03
CA SER A 122 3.90 -2.31 7.61
C SER A 122 5.01 -2.14 6.59
N GLY A 123 4.76 -2.50 5.33
CA GLY A 123 5.72 -2.28 4.26
C GLY A 123 5.48 -3.17 3.04
N GLY A 124 6.36 -3.00 2.05
CA GLY A 124 6.38 -3.77 0.83
C GLY A 124 7.62 -3.50 0.00
N GLU A 125 7.80 -4.31 -1.04
CA GLU A 125 8.82 -4.16 -2.04
C GLU A 125 8.24 -4.60 -3.38
N ASN A 126 8.18 -3.66 -4.33
CA ASN A 126 7.65 -3.90 -5.67
C ASN A 126 8.73 -3.72 -6.71
N PHE A 127 8.73 -4.60 -7.71
CA PHE A 127 9.54 -4.51 -8.91
C PHE A 127 8.62 -4.24 -10.09
N TYR A 128 8.92 -3.20 -10.85
CA TYR A 128 8.20 -2.79 -12.06
C TYR A 128 9.03 -3.19 -13.28
N TRP A 129 8.40 -3.89 -14.23
CA TRP A 129 9.07 -4.47 -15.39
C TRP A 129 8.63 -3.80 -16.69
N ALA A 130 7.43 -3.26 -16.71
CA ALA A 130 6.88 -2.53 -17.84
C ALA A 130 5.91 -1.46 -17.36
N PRO A 131 5.73 -0.35 -18.12
CA PRO A 131 4.69 0.63 -17.83
C PRO A 131 3.32 0.01 -18.10
N ILE A 132 2.36 0.34 -17.24
CA ILE A 132 0.95 0.03 -17.50
C ILE A 132 0.42 1.15 -18.38
N THR A 133 -0.02 0.82 -19.59
CA THR A 133 -0.55 1.75 -20.58
C THR A 133 -2.04 1.50 -20.82
N GLU A 134 -2.70 2.39 -21.56
CA GLU A 134 -4.11 2.21 -21.91
C GLU A 134 -4.35 0.90 -22.65
N GLY A 135 -5.45 0.20 -22.28
CA GLY A 135 -5.83 -1.09 -22.85
C GLY A 135 -5.21 -2.30 -22.17
N VAL A 136 -4.18 -2.12 -21.34
CA VAL A 136 -3.54 -3.24 -20.63
C VAL A 136 -4.52 -3.89 -19.69
N LYS A 137 -4.65 -5.22 -19.80
CA LYS A 137 -5.44 -6.09 -18.94
C LYS A 137 -4.51 -6.99 -18.15
N LEU A 138 -4.62 -7.00 -16.83
CA LEU A 138 -3.73 -7.76 -15.97
C LEU A 138 -4.49 -8.78 -15.14
N TRP A 139 -3.93 -9.97 -15.04
CA TRP A 139 -4.25 -10.96 -14.00
C TRP A 139 -3.34 -10.72 -12.81
N ARG A 140 -3.82 -11.16 -11.65
CA ARG A 140 -3.13 -10.89 -10.40
C ARG A 140 -3.23 -12.10 -9.46
N SER A 141 -2.10 -12.49 -8.87
CA SER A 141 -2.05 -13.38 -7.72
C SER A 141 -1.57 -12.62 -6.48
N ARG A 142 -2.12 -12.99 -5.32
CA ARG A 142 -1.66 -12.51 -4.02
C ARG A 142 -1.74 -13.66 -3.04
N TYR A 143 -0.60 -14.18 -2.65
CA TYR A 143 -0.47 -15.42 -1.87
C TYR A 143 0.38 -15.22 -0.62
N VAL A 144 0.15 -16.04 0.40
CA VAL A 144 1.03 -16.07 1.57
C VAL A 144 2.40 -16.59 1.14
N LYS A 145 3.46 -15.80 1.36
CA LYS A 145 4.84 -16.16 1.04
C LYS A 145 5.61 -16.64 2.26
N GLN A 146 5.40 -15.96 3.41
CA GLN A 146 6.14 -16.23 4.65
C GLN A 146 5.31 -15.82 5.86
N VAL A 147 5.50 -16.51 6.97
CA VAL A 147 4.85 -16.21 8.26
C VAL A 147 5.90 -16.27 9.37
N ASP A 148 6.26 -15.12 9.92
CA ASP A 148 7.18 -14.96 11.03
C ASP A 148 6.41 -14.63 12.31
N VAL A 149 6.88 -15.13 13.43
CA VAL A 149 6.33 -14.80 14.75
C VAL A 149 7.34 -13.95 15.49
N LYS A 150 6.89 -12.86 16.07
CA LYS A 150 7.69 -12.02 16.97
C LYS A 150 7.01 -11.96 18.33
N GLU A 151 7.81 -12.14 19.37
CA GLU A 151 7.43 -11.87 20.73
C GLU A 151 8.16 -10.62 21.21
N SER A 152 7.43 -9.71 21.82
CA SER A 152 8.00 -8.53 22.43
C SER A 152 7.37 -8.32 23.81
N GLU A 153 8.16 -7.87 24.77
CA GLU A 153 7.67 -7.49 26.09
C GLU A 153 6.57 -6.43 26.02
N TYR A 154 6.61 -5.58 24.99
CA TYR A 154 5.71 -4.43 24.81
C TYR A 154 4.39 -4.79 24.13
N ALA A 155 4.47 -5.44 22.95
CA ALA A 155 3.29 -5.74 22.12
C ALA A 155 2.73 -7.15 22.39
N GLY A 156 3.45 -7.97 23.16
CA GLY A 156 3.15 -9.39 23.29
C GLY A 156 3.49 -10.11 21.99
N ARG A 157 2.70 -11.11 21.64
CA ARG A 157 2.87 -11.92 20.44
C ARG A 157 2.30 -11.21 19.21
N SER A 158 3.04 -11.23 18.11
CA SER A 158 2.60 -10.74 16.80
C SER A 158 3.05 -11.70 15.70
N ALA A 159 2.27 -11.78 14.61
CA ALA A 159 2.66 -12.52 13.42
C ALA A 159 2.86 -11.54 12.25
N ILE A 160 4.01 -11.63 11.57
CA ILE A 160 4.27 -10.90 10.34
C ILE A 160 3.97 -11.83 9.19
N VAL A 161 2.94 -11.51 8.42
CA VAL A 161 2.58 -12.26 7.21
C VAL A 161 3.06 -11.47 6.01
N THR A 162 3.99 -12.05 5.27
CA THR A 162 4.47 -11.54 4.00
C THR A 162 3.67 -12.20 2.88
N ASN A 163 3.05 -11.37 2.04
CA ASN A 163 2.35 -11.82 0.85
C ASN A 163 3.22 -11.59 -0.37
N GLY A 164 3.26 -12.56 -1.29
CA GLY A 164 3.74 -12.37 -2.65
C GLY A 164 2.65 -11.74 -3.51
N LEU A 165 3.04 -10.86 -4.41
CA LEU A 165 2.21 -10.25 -5.44
C LEU A 165 2.84 -10.53 -6.79
N CYS A 166 2.04 -10.88 -7.79
CA CYS A 166 2.47 -10.92 -9.18
C CYS A 166 1.31 -10.49 -10.08
N MET A 167 1.61 -9.66 -11.09
CA MET A 167 0.63 -9.20 -12.08
C MET A 167 1.19 -9.38 -13.48
N TRP A 168 0.41 -10.01 -14.37
CA TRP A 168 0.81 -10.36 -15.73
C TRP A 168 -0.34 -10.19 -16.73
N ASP A 169 -0.02 -10.03 -18.00
CA ASP A 169 -0.99 -9.95 -19.09
C ASP A 169 -1.35 -11.33 -19.70
N GLU A 170 -2.15 -11.31 -20.77
CA GLU A 170 -2.54 -12.52 -21.50
C GLU A 170 -1.39 -13.29 -22.18
N ASN A 171 -0.23 -12.66 -22.30
CA ASN A 171 0.97 -13.27 -22.89
C ASN A 171 1.97 -13.73 -21.81
N ASP A 172 1.53 -13.83 -20.55
CA ASP A 172 2.37 -14.15 -19.40
C ASP A 172 3.51 -13.14 -19.14
N LYS A 173 3.44 -11.93 -19.72
CA LYS A 173 4.39 -10.86 -19.43
C LYS A 173 4.08 -10.25 -18.07
N VAL A 174 5.03 -10.31 -17.15
CA VAL A 174 4.91 -9.68 -15.84
C VAL A 174 5.14 -8.18 -15.95
N TYR A 175 4.23 -7.40 -15.36
CA TYR A 175 4.33 -5.95 -15.24
C TYR A 175 4.81 -5.52 -13.87
N VAL A 176 4.32 -6.18 -12.83
CA VAL A 176 4.70 -5.92 -11.44
C VAL A 176 4.78 -7.24 -10.69
N ASP A 177 5.82 -7.42 -9.91
CA ASP A 177 5.89 -8.44 -8.88
C ASP A 177 6.49 -7.88 -7.60
N GLY A 178 6.35 -8.60 -6.49
CA GLY A 178 6.89 -8.12 -5.23
C GLY A 178 6.29 -8.79 -4.01
N VAL A 179 6.39 -8.07 -2.91
CA VAL A 179 5.85 -8.50 -1.63
C VAL A 179 5.25 -7.32 -0.87
N ASP A 180 4.26 -7.60 -0.04
CA ASP A 180 3.85 -6.72 1.05
C ASP A 180 3.79 -7.49 2.37
N TRP A 181 3.93 -6.81 3.50
CA TRP A 181 3.82 -7.45 4.80
C TRP A 181 2.93 -6.69 5.76
N PHE A 182 2.19 -7.49 6.52
CA PHE A 182 1.28 -7.01 7.55
C PHE A 182 1.67 -7.56 8.90
N VAL A 183 1.69 -6.70 9.90
CA VAL A 183 1.75 -7.11 11.29
C VAL A 183 0.34 -7.46 11.76
N HIS A 184 0.15 -8.71 12.16
CA HIS A 184 -1.05 -9.19 12.81
C HIS A 184 -0.84 -9.13 14.31
N ALA A 185 -1.66 -8.37 15.01
CA ALA A 185 -1.56 -8.17 16.45
C ALA A 185 -2.90 -8.42 17.15
N GLU A 186 -2.84 -8.88 18.38
CA GLU A 186 -4.04 -9.07 19.19
C GLU A 186 -4.70 -7.71 19.48
N ARG A 187 -6.02 -7.66 19.39
CA ARG A 187 -6.81 -6.49 19.79
C ARG A 187 -6.86 -6.41 21.31
N LYS A 188 -5.97 -5.66 21.93
CA LYS A 188 -5.92 -5.50 23.38
C LYS A 188 -6.88 -4.40 23.83
N LYS A 189 -7.64 -4.62 24.93
CA LYS A 189 -8.29 -3.52 25.64
C LYS A 189 -7.18 -2.59 26.16
N ARG A 190 -7.33 -1.29 26.00
CA ARG A 190 -6.42 -0.29 26.54
C ARG A 190 -6.61 -0.20 28.06
N THR A 191 -5.99 -1.12 28.82
CA THR A 191 -6.06 -1.17 30.28
C THR A 191 -4.95 -0.39 30.98
N ASP A 192 -3.89 0.02 30.25
CA ASP A 192 -2.76 0.77 30.80
C ASP A 192 -2.16 1.71 29.75
N ALA A 193 -2.73 2.92 29.66
CA ALA A 193 -2.31 3.93 28.70
C ALA A 193 -0.87 4.41 28.91
N SER A 194 -0.27 4.22 30.10
CA SER A 194 1.07 4.68 30.41
C SER A 194 2.18 3.85 29.78
N LYS A 195 1.87 2.62 29.33
CA LYS A 195 2.84 1.67 28.73
C LYS A 195 2.77 1.59 27.19
N ASP A 196 1.85 2.34 26.57
CA ASP A 196 1.76 2.37 25.12
C ASP A 196 2.91 3.21 24.54
N LYS A 197 3.62 2.66 23.54
CA LYS A 197 4.67 3.35 22.79
C LYS A 197 4.20 4.71 22.22
N TYR A 198 2.92 4.85 21.94
CA TYR A 198 2.30 6.01 21.33
C TYR A 198 1.44 6.84 22.33
N ALA A 199 1.48 6.51 23.61
CA ALA A 199 0.63 7.15 24.63
C ALA A 199 0.82 8.67 24.74
N LYS A 200 2.02 9.16 24.40
CA LYS A 200 2.38 10.59 24.48
C LYS A 200 2.14 11.36 23.18
N GLU A 201 1.70 10.71 22.11
CA GLU A 201 1.42 11.41 20.86
C GLU A 201 0.11 12.21 21.01
N GLU A 202 0.17 13.52 20.76
CA GLU A 202 -1.00 14.41 20.77
C GLU A 202 -1.50 14.65 19.34
N PRO A 203 -2.80 14.95 19.14
CA PRO A 203 -3.32 15.40 17.86
C PRO A 203 -2.49 16.54 17.28
N ALA A 204 -2.35 16.58 15.97
CA ALA A 204 -1.66 17.66 15.30
C ALA A 204 -2.45 18.98 15.50
N PHE A 205 -1.72 20.06 15.71
CA PHE A 205 -2.22 21.41 15.70
C PHE A 205 -1.13 22.31 15.11
N TYR A 206 -1.48 23.21 14.21
CA TYR A 206 -0.54 24.06 13.51
C TYR A 206 -0.83 25.52 13.79
N THR A 207 0.22 26.32 13.96
CA THR A 207 0.14 27.78 13.91
C THR A 207 -0.01 28.25 12.46
N ASP A 208 -0.36 29.51 12.25
CA ASP A 208 -0.45 30.10 10.92
C ASP A 208 0.92 30.08 10.20
N GLU A 209 2.02 30.24 10.96
CA GLU A 209 3.38 30.18 10.45
C GLU A 209 3.75 28.76 9.99
N GLU A 210 3.40 27.72 10.75
CA GLU A 210 3.63 26.32 10.38
C GLU A 210 2.78 25.93 9.16
N MET A 211 1.53 26.40 9.09
CA MET A 211 0.69 26.20 7.90
C MET A 211 1.29 26.89 6.68
N LYS A 212 1.82 28.10 6.85
CA LYS A 212 2.50 28.81 5.77
C LYS A 212 3.74 28.06 5.28
N GLU A 213 4.54 27.44 6.16
CA GLU A 213 5.68 26.61 5.73
C GLU A 213 5.23 25.42 4.85
N ILE A 214 4.10 24.80 5.20
CA ILE A 214 3.50 23.71 4.42
C ILE A 214 3.07 24.21 3.04
N GLU A 215 2.35 25.33 2.99
CA GLU A 215 1.85 25.95 1.76
C GLU A 215 3.00 26.43 0.86
N ASP A 216 4.03 27.05 1.43
CA ASP A 216 5.24 27.46 0.69
C ASP A 216 5.96 26.23 0.08
N CYS A 217 5.93 25.07 0.74
CA CYS A 217 6.49 23.86 0.18
C CYS A 217 5.64 23.31 -0.97
N TYR A 218 4.31 23.42 -0.92
CA TYR A 218 3.43 23.08 -2.04
C TYR A 218 3.63 24.02 -3.24
N ASP A 219 3.72 25.32 -3.01
CA ASP A 219 3.96 26.30 -4.07
C ASP A 219 5.28 26.07 -4.80
N ASN A 220 6.26 25.46 -4.14
CA ASN A 220 7.59 25.13 -4.68
C ASN A 220 7.79 23.63 -4.92
N GLU A 221 6.72 22.83 -5.02
CA GLU A 221 6.86 21.39 -5.27
C GLU A 221 7.59 21.15 -6.60
N TYR A 222 8.73 20.46 -6.49
CA TYR A 222 9.58 20.17 -7.65
C TYR A 222 8.98 19.06 -8.51
N ARG A 223 9.03 19.24 -9.83
CA ARG A 223 8.78 18.21 -10.83
C ARG A 223 9.76 18.39 -11.99
N ARG A 224 10.49 17.32 -12.31
CA ARG A 224 11.43 17.32 -13.43
C ARG A 224 10.70 17.37 -14.77
N GLY A 225 9.63 16.61 -14.94
CA GLY A 225 8.89 16.53 -16.21
C GLY A 225 9.77 16.03 -17.35
N ALA A 226 9.75 16.76 -18.46
CA ALA A 226 10.47 16.41 -19.68
C ALA A 226 12.00 16.63 -19.62
N ASP A 227 12.53 17.22 -18.57
CA ASP A 227 13.99 17.36 -18.42
C ASP A 227 14.63 16.01 -18.13
N THR A 228 15.40 15.51 -19.09
CA THR A 228 16.01 14.17 -18.96
C THR A 228 17.03 14.13 -17.84
N LEU A 229 16.87 13.18 -16.90
CA LEU A 229 17.86 12.87 -15.90
C LEU A 229 18.93 11.95 -16.50
N TYR A 230 20.11 12.49 -16.79
CA TYR A 230 21.22 11.72 -17.31
C TYR A 230 22.09 11.16 -16.19
N TYR A 231 22.50 9.90 -16.35
CA TYR A 231 23.40 9.21 -15.44
C TYR A 231 24.68 10.00 -15.13
N GLU A 232 25.23 10.66 -16.14
CA GLU A 232 26.48 11.44 -16.04
C GLU A 232 26.33 12.66 -15.13
N ASP A 233 25.12 13.25 -15.06
CA ASP A 233 24.83 14.46 -14.30
C ASP A 233 24.45 14.15 -12.83
N VAL A 234 24.31 12.88 -12.49
CA VAL A 234 23.98 12.45 -11.14
C VAL A 234 25.23 12.34 -10.28
N GLU A 235 25.18 12.91 -9.08
CA GLU A 235 26.23 12.80 -8.07
C GLU A 235 25.70 12.06 -6.84
N VAL A 236 26.48 11.10 -6.32
CA VAL A 236 26.18 10.43 -5.05
C VAL A 236 26.30 11.43 -3.90
N GLY A 237 25.39 11.38 -2.94
CA GLY A 237 25.27 12.37 -1.87
C GLY A 237 24.38 13.56 -2.20
N THR A 238 23.82 13.64 -3.43
CA THR A 238 22.88 14.70 -3.80
C THR A 238 21.56 14.49 -3.07
N SER A 239 21.12 15.53 -2.35
CA SER A 239 19.80 15.58 -1.72
C SER A 239 18.72 15.87 -2.79
N LEU A 240 17.63 15.12 -2.74
CA LEU A 240 16.45 15.35 -3.57
C LEU A 240 15.66 16.57 -3.05
N PRO A 241 14.97 17.31 -3.94
CA PRO A 241 14.07 18.38 -3.50
C PRO A 241 13.05 17.90 -2.46
N LYS A 242 12.87 18.68 -1.40
CA LYS A 242 11.92 18.38 -0.31
C LYS A 242 10.49 18.45 -0.84
N MET A 243 9.63 17.56 -0.36
CA MET A 243 8.21 17.53 -0.66
C MET A 243 7.42 17.41 0.66
N VAL A 244 6.21 17.93 0.69
CA VAL A 244 5.29 17.77 1.83
C VAL A 244 4.02 17.05 1.39
N LYS A 245 3.45 16.24 2.27
CA LYS A 245 2.13 15.62 2.08
C LYS A 245 1.31 15.76 3.37
N GLY A 246 0.11 16.26 3.22
CA GLY A 246 -0.80 16.59 4.35
C GLY A 246 -0.84 18.09 4.66
N PRO A 247 -1.51 18.51 5.75
CA PRO A 247 -2.08 17.68 6.82
C PRO A 247 -3.11 16.66 6.33
N PHE A 248 -2.90 15.38 6.67
CA PHE A 248 -3.76 14.30 6.21
C PHE A 248 -5.18 14.42 6.74
N GLN A 249 -6.16 14.40 5.86
CA GLN A 249 -7.57 14.55 6.19
C GLN A 249 -8.41 13.34 5.76
N ILE A 250 -9.61 13.23 6.30
CA ILE A 250 -10.58 12.21 5.87
C ILE A 250 -10.93 12.36 4.39
N THR A 251 -10.93 13.59 3.87
CA THR A 251 -11.14 13.87 2.44
C THR A 251 -10.06 13.26 1.56
N ASP A 252 -8.80 13.18 2.02
CA ASP A 252 -7.73 12.50 1.28
C ASP A 252 -7.97 11.00 1.21
N LEU A 253 -8.48 10.42 2.29
CA LEU A 253 -8.86 9.01 2.32
C LEU A 253 -10.02 8.71 1.36
N ILE A 254 -11.03 9.60 1.31
CA ILE A 254 -12.15 9.48 0.38
C ILE A 254 -11.65 9.56 -1.07
N ASN A 255 -10.79 10.55 -1.38
CA ASN A 255 -10.17 10.69 -2.69
C ASN A 255 -9.35 9.44 -3.08
N MET A 256 -8.55 8.92 -2.16
CA MET A 256 -7.78 7.70 -2.38
C MET A 256 -8.69 6.53 -2.81
N HIS A 257 -9.83 6.33 -2.12
CA HIS A 257 -10.79 5.29 -2.49
C HIS A 257 -11.45 5.55 -3.84
N MET A 258 -11.77 6.80 -4.16
CA MET A 258 -12.31 7.18 -5.48
C MET A 258 -11.30 6.91 -6.59
N GLY A 259 -10.03 7.25 -6.37
CA GLY A 259 -8.96 7.07 -7.34
C GLY A 259 -8.61 5.62 -7.60
N THR A 260 -8.46 4.84 -6.54
CA THR A 260 -8.14 3.42 -6.64
C THR A 260 -9.33 2.56 -7.10
N GLY A 261 -10.54 3.07 -6.97
CA GLY A 261 -11.74 2.26 -7.18
C GLY A 261 -11.94 1.17 -6.12
N TRP A 262 -11.17 1.20 -5.04
CA TRP A 262 -11.34 0.24 -3.97
C TRP A 262 -12.69 0.45 -3.31
N ILE A 263 -13.48 -0.59 -3.32
CA ILE A 263 -14.59 -0.69 -2.40
C ILE A 263 -13.98 -1.08 -1.06
N LEU A 264 -14.21 -0.24 -0.06
CA LEU A 264 -13.71 -0.41 1.30
C LEU A 264 -13.89 -1.86 1.75
N TYR A 265 -12.90 -2.69 1.64
CA TYR A 265 -12.78 -4.07 2.12
C TYR A 265 -14.08 -4.71 2.64
N GLY A 266 -15.08 -4.90 1.76
CA GLY A 266 -16.36 -5.46 2.14
C GLY A 266 -17.36 -4.46 2.75
N CYS A 267 -17.07 -3.17 2.71
CA CYS A 267 -17.97 -2.10 3.14
C CYS A 267 -18.90 -1.67 2.03
N TRP A 268 -19.60 -2.62 1.45
CA TRP A 268 -20.64 -2.32 0.47
C TRP A 268 -21.76 -1.50 1.11
N PRO A 269 -22.45 -0.65 0.36
CA PRO A 269 -23.58 0.09 0.89
C PRO A 269 -24.87 -0.76 0.95
N ASN A 270 -25.79 -0.36 1.85
CA ASN A 270 -27.16 -0.83 1.88
C ASN A 270 -27.30 -2.36 2.02
N ARG A 271 -28.10 -2.98 1.12
CA ARG A 271 -28.35 -4.43 1.14
C ARG A 271 -27.08 -5.25 1.00
N LEU A 272 -26.09 -4.79 0.22
CA LEU A 272 -24.83 -5.49 0.05
C LEU A 272 -24.03 -5.52 1.34
N ALA A 273 -24.00 -4.43 2.13
CA ALA A 273 -23.38 -4.40 3.46
C ALA A 273 -24.07 -5.40 4.41
N TYR A 274 -25.41 -5.49 4.38
CA TYR A 274 -26.14 -6.47 5.16
C TYR A 274 -25.80 -7.91 4.78
N GLU A 275 -25.74 -8.23 3.49
CA GLU A 275 -25.32 -9.56 3.02
C GLU A 275 -23.88 -9.87 3.41
N GLY A 276 -23.00 -8.89 3.34
CA GLY A 276 -21.62 -8.99 3.77
C GLY A 276 -21.48 -9.31 5.24
N ARG A 277 -22.23 -8.63 6.07
CA ARG A 277 -22.24 -8.86 7.51
C ARG A 277 -22.65 -10.28 7.87
N LYS A 278 -23.56 -10.89 7.13
CA LYS A 278 -23.94 -12.30 7.34
C LYS A 278 -22.76 -13.24 7.15
N LYS A 279 -21.85 -12.92 6.22
CA LYS A 279 -20.68 -13.73 5.88
C LYS A 279 -19.47 -13.42 6.78
N LEU A 280 -19.30 -12.14 7.14
CA LEU A 280 -18.14 -11.61 7.87
C LEU A 280 -18.55 -10.88 9.15
N ARG A 281 -19.27 -11.55 10.04
CA ARG A 281 -19.84 -10.95 11.25
C ARG A 281 -18.81 -10.19 12.09
N GLY A 282 -17.59 -10.71 12.23
CA GLY A 282 -16.52 -10.09 13.03
C GLY A 282 -15.87 -8.86 12.39
N PHE A 283 -16.30 -8.49 11.17
CA PHE A 283 -15.82 -7.29 10.46
C PHE A 283 -16.76 -6.09 10.62
N TYR A 284 -17.85 -6.23 11.35
CA TYR A 284 -18.84 -5.17 11.58
C TYR A 284 -19.09 -4.98 13.07
N THR A 285 -19.21 -3.74 13.49
CA THR A 285 -19.58 -3.37 14.86
C THR A 285 -20.67 -2.29 14.80
N ARG A 286 -21.29 -2.01 15.94
CA ARG A 286 -22.24 -0.90 16.03
C ARG A 286 -21.49 0.42 16.23
N ASP A 287 -21.97 1.45 15.57
CA ASP A 287 -21.52 2.81 15.69
C ASP A 287 -22.29 3.60 16.79
N GLU A 288 -22.09 4.90 16.85
CA GLU A 288 -22.77 5.81 17.79
C GLU A 288 -24.28 5.88 17.59
N PHE A 289 -24.78 5.57 16.37
CA PHE A 289 -26.20 5.53 16.05
C PHE A 289 -26.82 4.17 16.32
N ASN A 290 -26.08 3.23 16.95
CA ASN A 290 -26.47 1.82 17.11
C ASN A 290 -26.70 1.12 15.75
N ALA A 291 -26.15 1.64 14.68
CA ALA A 291 -26.18 1.06 13.34
C ALA A 291 -24.93 0.20 13.08
N TRP A 292 -25.08 -0.76 12.16
CA TRP A 292 -23.96 -1.63 11.80
C TRP A 292 -23.08 -0.96 10.75
N ASP A 293 -21.79 -0.81 11.07
CA ASP A 293 -20.77 -0.35 10.15
C ASP A 293 -19.49 -1.20 10.25
N SER A 294 -18.61 -1.07 9.26
CA SER A 294 -17.42 -1.90 9.14
C SER A 294 -16.31 -1.49 10.11
N LEU A 295 -15.37 -2.40 10.35
CA LEU A 295 -14.15 -2.11 11.11
C LEU A 295 -13.21 -1.14 10.37
N GLN A 296 -13.42 -0.88 9.08
CA GLN A 296 -12.62 0.11 8.34
C GLN A 296 -12.82 1.53 8.89
N ARG A 297 -13.91 1.79 9.59
CA ARG A 297 -14.11 3.10 10.21
C ARG A 297 -13.07 3.47 11.27
N VAL A 298 -12.15 2.58 11.67
CA VAL A 298 -10.96 2.96 12.45
C VAL A 298 -10.15 4.08 11.81
N HIS A 299 -10.31 4.29 10.49
CA HIS A 299 -9.66 5.34 9.74
C HIS A 299 -10.38 6.70 9.80
N TRP A 300 -11.63 6.74 10.29
CA TRP A 300 -12.44 7.98 10.41
C TRP A 300 -13.32 8.06 11.67
N ASP A 301 -13.25 7.06 12.55
CA ASP A 301 -13.95 6.99 13.83
C ASP A 301 -12.93 6.83 14.95
N LYS A 302 -12.76 7.90 15.74
CA LYS A 302 -11.78 7.93 16.83
C LYS A 302 -12.10 6.90 17.91
N ASP A 303 -13.36 6.75 18.28
CA ASP A 303 -13.77 5.84 19.36
C ASP A 303 -13.47 4.37 18.97
N LEU A 304 -13.70 4.03 17.71
CA LEU A 304 -13.35 2.69 17.22
C LEU A 304 -11.84 2.49 17.13
N ALA A 305 -11.09 3.51 16.69
CA ALA A 305 -9.62 3.42 16.66
C ALA A 305 -9.07 3.15 18.08
N GLU A 306 -9.58 3.85 19.10
CA GLU A 306 -9.20 3.63 20.49
C GLU A 306 -9.61 2.23 21.00
N LYS A 307 -10.78 1.73 20.63
CA LYS A 307 -11.25 0.37 21.00
C LYS A 307 -10.38 -0.73 20.42
N VAL A 308 -9.75 -0.54 19.27
CA VAL A 308 -8.81 -1.51 18.67
C VAL A 308 -7.35 -1.29 19.12
N GLY A 309 -7.10 -0.30 20.00
CA GLY A 309 -5.79 -0.06 20.60
C GLY A 309 -4.93 1.00 19.88
N VAL A 310 -5.50 1.80 18.98
CA VAL A 310 -4.82 2.92 18.32
C VAL A 310 -5.35 4.24 18.86
N LYS A 311 -4.48 5.20 19.19
CA LYS A 311 -4.84 6.42 19.91
C LYS A 311 -5.76 7.38 19.12
N MET A 312 -5.60 7.43 17.81
CA MET A 312 -6.31 8.36 16.91
C MET A 312 -6.64 7.65 15.60
N MET A 313 -7.55 8.24 14.83
CA MET A 313 -7.78 7.83 13.44
C MET A 313 -6.47 7.93 12.64
N TYR A 314 -6.26 7.02 11.72
CA TYR A 314 -5.01 6.92 10.98
C TYR A 314 -5.23 6.54 9.51
N ASP A 315 -4.24 6.80 8.67
CA ASP A 315 -4.29 6.53 7.25
C ASP A 315 -4.40 5.02 6.91
N ILE A 316 -4.84 4.73 5.71
CA ILE A 316 -4.60 3.43 5.08
C ILE A 316 -3.18 3.44 4.53
N GLY A 317 -2.34 2.50 4.95
CA GLY A 317 -0.90 2.50 4.63
C GLY A 317 -0.56 2.61 3.12
N ALA A 318 -1.49 2.27 2.23
CA ALA A 318 -1.32 2.47 0.79
C ALA A 318 -1.15 3.96 0.41
N VAL A 319 -1.77 4.88 1.15
CA VAL A 319 -1.61 6.34 0.91
C VAL A 319 -0.14 6.73 0.96
N ARG A 320 0.58 6.24 1.97
CA ARG A 320 2.03 6.53 2.09
C ARG A 320 2.86 5.90 0.97
N GLN A 321 2.47 4.74 0.45
CA GLN A 321 3.11 4.16 -0.74
C GLN A 321 2.91 5.06 -1.97
N PHE A 322 1.72 5.65 -2.12
CA PHE A 322 1.44 6.60 -3.21
C PHE A 322 2.29 7.86 -3.09
N HIS A 323 2.46 8.38 -1.88
CA HIS A 323 3.36 9.52 -1.62
C HIS A 323 4.81 9.19 -1.99
N VAL A 324 5.31 8.00 -1.64
CA VAL A 324 6.64 7.53 -2.06
C VAL A 324 6.76 7.49 -3.58
N SER A 325 5.76 6.94 -4.27
CA SER A 325 5.73 6.90 -5.74
C SER A 325 5.81 8.30 -6.33
N ASN A 326 4.94 9.22 -5.90
CA ASN A 326 4.89 10.59 -6.41
C ASN A 326 6.22 11.35 -6.15
N PHE A 327 6.82 11.21 -4.97
CA PHE A 327 8.13 11.81 -4.67
C PHE A 327 9.22 11.34 -5.65
N LEU A 328 9.27 10.04 -5.90
CA LEU A 328 10.28 9.45 -6.77
C LEU A 328 10.05 9.82 -8.25
N THR A 329 8.81 9.82 -8.73
CA THR A 329 8.48 10.17 -10.12
C THR A 329 8.70 11.64 -10.40
N ASN A 330 8.43 12.53 -9.45
CA ASN A 330 8.72 13.95 -9.59
C ASN A 330 10.22 14.23 -9.73
N TYR A 331 11.06 13.47 -9.03
CA TYR A 331 12.51 13.57 -9.19
C TYR A 331 13.02 12.93 -10.48
N ALA A 332 12.53 11.73 -10.81
CA ALA A 332 13.03 10.91 -11.92
C ALA A 332 12.76 11.55 -13.31
N GLY A 333 11.62 12.21 -13.49
CA GLY A 333 11.20 12.77 -14.78
C GLY A 333 10.70 11.69 -15.75
N ASP A 334 10.32 12.14 -16.95
CA ASP A 334 9.57 11.34 -17.92
C ASP A 334 10.39 10.25 -18.60
N ASP A 335 11.70 10.45 -18.74
CA ASP A 335 12.60 9.52 -19.46
C ASP A 335 13.15 8.40 -18.58
N ALA A 336 13.03 8.52 -17.26
CA ALA A 336 13.46 7.50 -16.32
C ALA A 336 12.40 6.40 -16.14
N PHE A 337 12.82 5.29 -15.52
CA PHE A 337 11.91 4.22 -15.15
C PHE A 337 12.21 3.74 -13.73
N ILE A 338 11.23 3.81 -12.86
CA ILE A 338 11.35 3.30 -11.49
C ILE A 338 11.20 1.78 -11.55
N HIS A 339 12.32 1.08 -11.38
CA HIS A 339 12.33 -0.39 -11.42
C HIS A 339 11.93 -1.01 -10.09
N ARG A 340 12.36 -0.42 -8.96
CA ARG A 340 12.13 -0.98 -7.64
C ARG A 340 11.74 0.10 -6.64
N ILE A 341 10.75 -0.19 -5.82
CA ILE A 341 10.41 0.59 -4.62
C ILE A 341 10.28 -0.38 -3.45
N LYS A 342 11.10 -0.19 -2.41
CA LYS A 342 10.92 -0.83 -1.10
C LYS A 342 10.55 0.23 -0.08
N PHE A 343 9.53 -0.03 0.74
CA PHE A 343 9.06 0.92 1.74
C PHE A 343 8.70 0.22 3.05
N GLU A 344 8.88 0.92 4.16
CA GLU A 344 8.51 0.48 5.49
C GLU A 344 7.80 1.61 6.24
N PHE A 345 6.75 1.25 6.95
CA PHE A 345 5.98 2.16 7.80
C PHE A 345 6.28 1.87 9.26
N ARG A 346 6.96 2.80 9.92
CA ARG A 346 7.48 2.62 11.27
C ARG A 346 6.56 3.15 12.35
N ARG A 347 5.67 4.09 11.99
CA ARG A 347 4.69 4.73 12.87
C ARG A 347 3.38 4.93 12.14
N PHE A 348 2.33 5.18 12.90
CA PHE A 348 1.06 5.63 12.33
C PHE A 348 1.22 7.04 11.75
N ASN A 349 0.43 7.31 10.72
CA ASN A 349 0.18 8.63 10.19
C ASN A 349 -1.28 8.96 10.54
N TYR A 350 -1.46 9.82 11.53
CA TYR A 350 -2.79 10.13 12.06
C TYR A 350 -3.48 11.21 11.22
N THR A 351 -4.80 11.28 11.33
CA THR A 351 -5.55 12.41 10.78
C THR A 351 -5.01 13.71 11.38
N GLY A 352 -4.72 14.68 10.52
CA GLY A 352 -4.06 15.94 10.84
C GLY A 352 -2.54 15.91 10.73
N ASP A 353 -1.89 14.75 10.61
CA ASP A 353 -0.44 14.68 10.50
C ASP A 353 0.07 15.15 9.13
N VAL A 354 1.18 15.86 9.11
CA VAL A 354 1.96 16.18 7.92
C VAL A 354 3.14 15.22 7.80
N THR A 355 3.53 14.92 6.57
CA THR A 355 4.74 14.14 6.29
C THR A 355 5.67 14.95 5.39
N TRP A 356 6.84 15.31 5.91
CA TRP A 356 7.94 15.91 5.18
C TRP A 356 8.79 14.83 4.55
N MET A 357 8.87 14.82 3.22
CA MET A 357 9.62 13.83 2.48
C MET A 357 10.95 14.40 2.03
N THR A 358 12.01 13.65 2.30
CA THR A 358 13.39 13.97 1.90
C THR A 358 14.02 12.72 1.28
N GLY A 359 15.00 12.90 0.42
CA GLY A 359 15.70 11.79 -0.20
C GLY A 359 17.15 12.16 -0.52
N GLU A 360 17.95 11.13 -0.76
CA GLU A 360 19.36 11.26 -1.14
C GLU A 360 19.74 10.15 -2.13
N ILE A 361 20.58 10.47 -3.08
CA ILE A 361 21.20 9.49 -3.98
C ILE A 361 22.37 8.87 -3.24
N VAL A 362 22.29 7.58 -2.97
CA VAL A 362 23.28 6.85 -2.17
C VAL A 362 24.23 5.98 -3.00
N ASP A 363 23.86 5.69 -4.24
CA ASP A 363 24.69 4.93 -5.18
C ASP A 363 24.30 5.23 -6.62
N LYS A 364 25.25 5.08 -7.54
CA LYS A 364 25.00 5.01 -8.99
C LYS A 364 25.95 4.00 -9.63
N ARG A 365 25.45 3.22 -10.56
CA ARG A 365 26.23 2.18 -11.24
C ARG A 365 25.65 1.82 -12.60
N ILE A 366 26.45 1.18 -13.43
CA ILE A 366 25.97 0.47 -14.63
C ILE A 366 25.65 -0.97 -14.22
N ASP A 367 24.38 -1.25 -14.08
CA ASP A 367 23.91 -2.60 -13.72
C ASP A 367 23.95 -3.50 -14.96
N PRO A 368 24.41 -4.76 -14.85
CA PRO A 368 24.52 -5.68 -16.00
C PRO A 368 23.20 -5.99 -16.69
N LYS A 369 22.08 -5.90 -15.97
CA LYS A 369 20.73 -6.21 -16.49
C LYS A 369 19.87 -4.96 -16.74
N LEU A 370 20.05 -3.94 -15.92
CA LEU A 370 19.21 -2.75 -15.94
C LEU A 370 19.87 -1.57 -16.69
N GLY A 371 21.20 -1.63 -16.96
CA GLY A 371 21.94 -0.49 -17.49
C GLY A 371 22.24 0.58 -16.44
N PRO A 372 22.25 1.87 -16.82
CA PRO A 372 22.50 2.97 -15.89
C PRO A 372 21.39 3.08 -14.85
N VAL A 373 21.75 2.95 -13.56
CA VAL A 373 20.82 3.07 -12.44
C VAL A 373 21.36 3.96 -11.33
N ILE A 374 20.44 4.55 -10.58
CA ILE A 374 20.69 5.24 -9.32
C ILE A 374 19.90 4.59 -8.19
N GLU A 375 20.47 4.58 -7.00
CA GLU A 375 19.81 4.16 -5.77
C GLU A 375 19.46 5.38 -4.93
N VAL A 376 18.21 5.46 -4.52
CA VAL A 376 17.68 6.54 -3.69
C VAL A 376 17.25 5.98 -2.36
N VAL A 377 17.66 6.66 -1.26
CA VAL A 377 17.07 6.49 0.07
C VAL A 377 16.13 7.64 0.33
N LEU A 378 14.93 7.35 0.84
CA LEU A 378 13.89 8.33 1.13
C LEU A 378 13.40 8.16 2.57
N ARG A 379 13.11 9.28 3.22
CA ARG A 379 12.47 9.35 4.53
C ARG A 379 11.25 10.26 4.47
N GLY A 380 10.19 9.86 5.18
CA GLY A 380 9.07 10.71 5.52
C GLY A 380 9.06 10.93 7.03
N THR A 381 9.17 12.18 7.45
CA THR A 381 9.21 12.57 8.87
C THR A 381 7.99 13.42 9.18
N ASN A 382 7.25 13.09 10.25
CA ASN A 382 6.07 13.85 10.63
C ASN A 382 6.45 15.11 11.44
N GLN A 383 5.45 15.98 11.73
CA GLN A 383 5.64 17.23 12.49
C GLN A 383 6.19 17.01 13.91
N ARG A 384 6.16 15.77 14.43
CA ARG A 384 6.74 15.42 15.74
C ARG A 384 8.20 14.98 15.64
N GLY A 385 8.83 15.08 14.44
CA GLY A 385 10.19 14.63 14.19
C GLY A 385 10.36 13.12 14.15
N ASN A 386 9.29 12.35 13.94
CA ASN A 386 9.34 10.90 13.86
C ASN A 386 9.23 10.40 12.41
N ASP A 387 10.08 9.46 12.04
CA ASP A 387 9.99 8.80 10.74
C ASP A 387 8.76 7.89 10.68
N ASN A 388 7.83 8.20 9.78
CA ASN A 388 6.65 7.38 9.47
C ASN A 388 6.80 6.60 8.17
N ILE A 389 7.75 7.00 7.29
CA ILE A 389 8.13 6.31 6.04
C ILE A 389 9.65 6.15 6.01
N ASN A 390 10.13 4.94 5.69
CA ASN A 390 11.49 4.70 5.21
C ASN A 390 11.37 3.97 3.88
N ALA A 391 12.05 4.45 2.84
CA ALA A 391 11.99 3.80 1.54
C ALA A 391 13.35 3.82 0.83
N THR A 392 13.51 2.87 -0.11
CA THR A 392 14.63 2.83 -1.05
C THR A 392 14.08 2.56 -2.45
N SER A 393 14.74 3.08 -3.47
CA SER A 393 14.34 2.88 -4.84
C SER A 393 15.54 2.71 -5.76
N THR A 394 15.39 1.81 -6.74
CA THR A 394 16.28 1.69 -7.89
C THR A 394 15.59 2.37 -9.08
N ILE A 395 16.20 3.41 -9.61
CA ILE A 395 15.70 4.18 -10.76
C ILE A 395 16.64 3.97 -11.93
N MET A 396 16.11 3.50 -13.06
CA MET A 396 16.82 3.42 -14.32
C MET A 396 16.79 4.80 -14.99
N VAL A 397 17.94 5.29 -15.42
CA VAL A 397 18.08 6.63 -15.98
C VAL A 397 18.72 6.59 -17.36
N ALA A 398 18.47 7.59 -18.18
CA ALA A 398 19.12 7.74 -19.47
C ALA A 398 20.62 8.02 -19.30
N SER A 399 21.42 7.71 -20.28
CA SER A 399 22.85 8.01 -20.32
C SER A 399 23.24 8.52 -21.70
N ARG A 400 24.14 9.48 -21.76
CA ARG A 400 24.70 9.98 -23.02
C ARG A 400 25.56 8.91 -23.71
N GLU A 401 26.20 8.06 -22.92
CA GLU A 401 27.04 6.95 -23.42
C GLU A 401 26.22 5.71 -23.77
N HIS A 402 25.27 5.31 -22.90
CA HIS A 402 24.51 4.04 -23.02
C HIS A 402 23.13 4.22 -23.69
N GLY A 403 22.72 5.47 -23.96
CA GLY A 403 21.44 5.80 -24.62
C GLY A 403 20.24 5.84 -23.64
N PRO A 404 19.02 5.79 -24.17
CA PRO A 404 17.79 5.85 -23.39
C PRO A 404 17.60 4.59 -22.55
N VAL A 405 16.78 4.69 -21.49
CA VAL A 405 16.41 3.54 -20.63
C VAL A 405 15.83 2.41 -21.49
N LYS A 406 16.37 1.21 -21.31
CA LYS A 406 15.85 -0.04 -21.89
C LYS A 406 15.16 -0.82 -20.79
N LEU A 407 13.88 -1.16 -20.99
CA LEU A 407 13.13 -1.91 -19.99
C LEU A 407 13.75 -3.30 -19.78
N PRO A 408 13.81 -3.79 -18.52
CA PRO A 408 14.42 -5.08 -18.22
C PRO A 408 13.51 -6.25 -18.66
N GLU A 409 14.11 -7.41 -18.83
CA GLU A 409 13.39 -8.65 -19.05
C GLU A 409 12.59 -9.04 -17.79
N PRO A 410 11.26 -9.23 -17.90
CA PRO A 410 10.46 -9.59 -16.75
C PRO A 410 10.65 -11.07 -16.36
N PRO A 411 10.44 -11.45 -15.09
CA PRO A 411 10.42 -12.85 -14.68
C PRO A 411 9.18 -13.57 -15.23
N ALA A 412 9.16 -14.90 -15.09
CA ALA A 412 7.95 -15.66 -15.33
C ALA A 412 6.88 -15.35 -14.26
N PRO A 413 5.57 -15.38 -14.62
CA PRO A 413 4.51 -15.13 -13.67
C PRO A 413 4.46 -16.18 -12.55
N THR A 414 4.08 -15.72 -11.35
CA THR A 414 3.92 -16.56 -10.16
C THR A 414 2.44 -16.70 -9.81
N PRO A 415 1.69 -17.62 -10.45
CA PRO A 415 0.30 -17.89 -10.12
C PRO A 415 0.19 -18.60 -8.76
N TYR A 416 -1.03 -18.72 -8.24
CA TYR A 416 -1.28 -19.55 -7.06
C TYR A 416 -0.84 -21.00 -7.28
N ARG A 417 -0.40 -21.65 -6.19
CA ARG A 417 -0.21 -23.09 -6.21
C ARG A 417 -1.55 -23.77 -6.57
N ARG A 418 -1.51 -24.69 -7.52
CA ARG A 418 -2.59 -25.66 -7.71
C ARG A 418 -2.23 -26.88 -6.89
N LYS A 419 -3.18 -27.43 -6.12
CA LYS A 419 -3.02 -28.81 -5.67
C LYS A 419 -2.86 -29.67 -6.93
N THR A 420 -1.75 -30.34 -7.06
CA THR A 420 -1.61 -31.42 -8.04
C THR A 420 -2.67 -32.46 -7.69
N PRO A 421 -3.48 -32.93 -8.65
CA PRO A 421 -4.49 -33.94 -8.39
C PRO A 421 -3.89 -35.23 -7.82
#